data_99076dcec0176ddd4e3ba9aa83f455ca
#
_entry.id   99076dcec0176ddd4e3ba9aa83f455ca
#
_cell.length_a   1.000
_cell.length_b   1.000
_cell.length_c   1.000
_cell.angle_alpha   90.00
_cell.angle_beta   90.00
_cell.angle_gamma   90.00
#
_symmetry.space_group_name_H-M   'P 1'
#
loop_
_entity.id
_entity.type
_entity.pdbx_description
1 polymer ?
#
loop_
_entity_poly.entity_id
_entity_poly.type
_entity_poly.pdbx_seq_one_letter_code
_entity_poly.pdbx_strand_id
1 'polypeptide(L)'
;MKKIIIFLAAVSFFVACTTNAVTGRKQLALFGEATLQQQALSEYQSFLSQNKVVNTSSNKDAEMVRRVGIRISRAITDYYTQKGQASELNGYKWEFNLIDSKEVNAWCMPGGKVVVYTGLLGITQNEAALAVVMGHEITHAVAHHGNERMSQGALAQGLEIVGNIATANNPKYNSLFNNVFAPTAQIAVLLPNSRNQEYEADHFGLNFAAMAGYNPREAIPFWQRMSAAANGQKPPEFLSTHPADENRIARLEGYMPEALSYYKPVGK
;
A
#
# COMPACT_ATOMS: atom_id res chain seq x y z
N MET A 1 -11.65 -18.74 36.20
CA MET A 1 -10.77 -17.68 35.66
C MET A 1 -10.19 -18.01 34.29
N LYS A 2 -9.52 -19.16 34.06
CA LYS A 2 -8.93 -19.52 32.73
C LYS A 2 -9.93 -19.50 31.57
N LYS A 3 -11.17 -20.00 31.76
CA LYS A 3 -12.22 -20.03 30.73
C LYS A 3 -12.74 -18.61 30.36
N ILE A 4 -12.79 -17.69 31.31
CA ILE A 4 -13.21 -16.29 31.11
C ILE A 4 -12.15 -15.54 30.31
N ILE A 5 -10.87 -15.79 30.58
CA ILE A 5 -9.74 -15.15 29.86
C ILE A 5 -9.71 -15.61 28.40
N ILE A 6 -9.97 -16.89 28.13
CA ILE A 6 -10.04 -17.43 26.76
C ILE A 6 -11.24 -16.84 26.00
N PHE A 7 -12.39 -16.67 26.66
CA PHE A 7 -13.58 -16.08 26.04
C PHE A 7 -13.39 -14.60 25.75
N LEU A 8 -12.77 -13.83 26.65
CA LEU A 8 -12.43 -12.41 26.43
C LEU A 8 -11.41 -12.23 25.31
N ALA A 9 -10.40 -13.10 25.21
CA ALA A 9 -9.45 -13.09 24.12
C ALA A 9 -10.11 -13.41 22.76
N ALA A 10 -11.02 -14.39 22.71
CA ALA A 10 -11.76 -14.74 21.51
C ALA A 10 -12.71 -13.60 21.05
N VAL A 11 -13.41 -12.94 21.98
CA VAL A 11 -14.28 -11.80 21.68
C VAL A 11 -13.46 -10.59 21.18
N SER A 12 -12.28 -10.33 21.77
CA SER A 12 -11.39 -9.28 21.31
C SER A 12 -10.86 -9.53 19.89
N PHE A 13 -10.65 -10.78 19.51
CA PHE A 13 -10.20 -11.16 18.17
C PHE A 13 -11.29 -10.92 17.10
N PHE A 14 -12.57 -11.13 17.44
CA PHE A 14 -13.68 -10.81 16.51
C PHE A 14 -13.89 -9.31 16.30
N VAL A 15 -13.59 -8.48 17.27
CA VAL A 15 -13.72 -7.01 17.19
C VAL A 15 -12.58 -6.38 16.36
N ALA A 16 -11.45 -7.07 16.21
CA ALA A 16 -10.29 -6.57 15.49
C ALA A 16 -10.31 -6.85 13.97
N CYS A 17 -11.28 -7.61 13.48
CA CYS A 17 -11.43 -7.88 12.04
C CYS A 17 -12.43 -6.90 11.42
N THR A 18 -11.94 -6.13 10.43
CA THR A 18 -12.78 -5.25 9.61
C THR A 18 -12.93 -5.81 8.19
N THR A 19 -13.96 -5.37 7.47
CA THR A 19 -14.09 -5.67 6.05
C THR A 19 -13.55 -4.48 5.26
N ASN A 20 -12.58 -4.73 4.40
CA ASN A 20 -12.03 -3.72 3.52
C ASN A 20 -13.09 -3.23 2.53
N ALA A 21 -13.32 -1.93 2.48
CA ALA A 21 -14.36 -1.34 1.64
C ALA A 21 -14.05 -1.42 0.14
N VAL A 22 -12.76 -1.46 -0.23
CA VAL A 22 -12.31 -1.59 -1.63
C VAL A 22 -12.45 -3.03 -2.10
N THR A 23 -11.86 -3.97 -1.33
CA THR A 23 -11.63 -5.35 -1.76
C THR A 23 -12.71 -6.31 -1.30
N GLY A 24 -13.52 -5.94 -0.29
CA GLY A 24 -14.48 -6.83 0.37
C GLY A 24 -13.82 -7.90 1.27
N ARG A 25 -12.49 -7.96 1.32
CA ARG A 25 -11.73 -8.92 2.13
C ARG A 25 -11.77 -8.55 3.61
N LYS A 26 -11.83 -9.55 4.48
CA LYS A 26 -11.62 -9.35 5.91
C LYS A 26 -10.14 -9.14 6.20
N GLN A 27 -9.83 -8.15 7.01
CA GLN A 27 -8.47 -7.79 7.41
C GLN A 27 -8.39 -7.51 8.90
N LEU A 28 -7.21 -7.74 9.48
CA LEU A 28 -6.92 -7.40 10.87
C LEU A 28 -6.63 -5.89 10.97
N ALA A 29 -7.31 -5.18 11.86
CA ALA A 29 -7.12 -3.75 12.10
C ALA A 29 -7.17 -3.47 13.61
N LEU A 30 -6.00 -3.52 14.25
CA LEU A 30 -5.86 -3.27 15.69
C LEU A 30 -5.73 -1.78 16.02
N PHE A 31 -5.36 -0.97 15.05
CA PHE A 31 -5.08 0.44 15.24
C PHE A 31 -6.21 1.31 14.66
N GLY A 32 -6.59 2.37 15.39
CA GLY A 32 -7.58 3.32 14.90
C GLY A 32 -7.04 4.15 13.73
N GLU A 33 -7.79 4.26 12.64
CA GLU A 33 -7.37 5.00 11.44
C GLU A 33 -7.04 6.47 11.71
N ALA A 34 -7.82 7.14 12.56
CA ALA A 34 -7.54 8.54 12.92
C ALA A 34 -6.17 8.71 13.61
N THR A 35 -5.76 7.74 14.45
CA THR A 35 -4.44 7.73 15.10
C THR A 35 -3.33 7.53 14.06
N LEU A 36 -3.51 6.58 13.15
CA LEU A 36 -2.54 6.34 12.09
C LEU A 36 -2.40 7.53 11.13
N GLN A 37 -3.50 8.21 10.82
CA GLN A 37 -3.48 9.42 9.99
C GLN A 37 -2.74 10.58 10.69
N GLN A 38 -2.89 10.74 12.00
CA GLN A 38 -2.15 11.75 12.77
C GLN A 38 -0.66 11.45 12.81
N GLN A 39 -0.29 10.20 13.07
CA GLN A 39 1.12 9.77 13.04
C GLN A 39 1.72 9.96 11.65
N ALA A 40 1.03 9.50 10.61
CA ALA A 40 1.43 9.66 9.22
C ALA A 40 1.65 11.14 8.85
N LEU A 41 0.77 12.04 9.30
CA LEU A 41 0.92 13.47 9.05
C LEU A 41 2.21 14.02 9.69
N SER A 42 2.50 13.64 10.94
CA SER A 42 3.72 14.07 11.63
C SER A 42 4.98 13.56 10.94
N GLU A 43 5.02 12.28 10.57
CA GLU A 43 6.13 11.67 9.85
C GLU A 43 6.32 12.29 8.46
N TYR A 44 5.23 12.55 7.74
CA TYR A 44 5.24 13.20 6.45
C TYR A 44 5.81 14.63 6.52
N GLN A 45 5.40 15.42 7.51
CA GLN A 45 5.94 16.77 7.71
C GLN A 45 7.44 16.75 8.03
N SER A 46 7.85 15.82 8.90
CA SER A 46 9.26 15.59 9.20
C SER A 46 10.04 15.19 7.95
N PHE A 47 9.50 14.28 7.15
CA PHE A 47 10.11 13.86 5.88
C PHE A 47 10.27 15.03 4.91
N LEU A 48 9.24 15.85 4.70
CA LEU A 48 9.31 17.00 3.80
C LEU A 48 10.33 18.05 4.26
N SER A 49 10.52 18.22 5.58
CA SER A 49 11.52 19.14 6.12
C SER A 49 12.95 18.69 5.88
N GLN A 50 13.18 17.39 5.70
CA GLN A 50 14.49 16.77 5.51
C GLN A 50 14.84 16.50 4.04
N ASN A 51 13.88 16.67 3.14
CA ASN A 51 14.02 16.32 1.73
C ASN A 51 13.74 17.53 0.83
N LYS A 52 14.37 17.56 -0.34
CA LYS A 52 14.20 18.63 -1.30
C LYS A 52 12.90 18.44 -2.08
N VAL A 53 11.86 19.15 -1.67
CA VAL A 53 10.58 19.20 -2.38
C VAL A 53 10.72 20.04 -3.64
N VAL A 54 10.30 19.51 -4.78
CA VAL A 54 10.30 20.22 -6.07
C VAL A 54 9.08 21.15 -6.13
N ASN A 55 9.33 22.43 -6.42
CA ASN A 55 8.27 23.42 -6.44
C ASN A 55 7.31 23.22 -7.62
N THR A 56 6.04 23.02 -7.32
CA THR A 56 4.98 22.79 -8.31
C THR A 56 4.75 23.99 -9.24
N SER A 57 4.95 25.21 -8.75
CA SER A 57 4.70 26.42 -9.54
C SER A 57 5.73 26.65 -10.66
N SER A 58 6.89 26.03 -10.58
CA SER A 58 8.02 26.26 -11.51
C SER A 58 8.51 25.00 -12.20
N ASN A 59 7.94 23.83 -11.90
CA ASN A 59 8.41 22.57 -12.43
C ASN A 59 7.25 21.74 -13.01
N LYS A 60 7.36 21.39 -14.29
CA LYS A 60 6.32 20.64 -15.04
C LYS A 60 6.10 19.22 -14.48
N ASP A 61 7.14 18.56 -13.97
CA ASP A 61 7.04 17.22 -13.43
C ASP A 61 6.31 17.24 -12.09
N ALA A 62 6.60 18.22 -11.22
CA ALA A 62 5.88 18.39 -9.97
C ALA A 62 4.40 18.76 -10.21
N GLU A 63 4.12 19.59 -11.22
CA GLU A 63 2.75 19.91 -11.64
C GLU A 63 2.04 18.66 -12.19
N MET A 64 2.73 17.82 -12.98
CA MET A 64 2.22 16.54 -13.47
C MET A 64 1.86 15.60 -12.32
N VAL A 65 2.75 15.40 -11.35
CA VAL A 65 2.50 14.56 -10.16
C VAL A 65 1.25 15.05 -9.41
N ARG A 66 1.15 16.36 -9.18
CA ARG A 66 -0.01 16.96 -8.52
C ARG A 66 -1.30 16.75 -9.31
N ARG A 67 -1.28 16.97 -10.63
CA ARG A 67 -2.43 16.80 -11.52
C ARG A 67 -2.91 15.35 -11.54
N VAL A 68 -2.00 14.40 -11.69
CA VAL A 68 -2.31 12.96 -11.66
C VAL A 68 -2.95 12.59 -10.33
N GLY A 69 -2.34 13.01 -9.22
CA GLY A 69 -2.86 12.72 -7.89
C GLY A 69 -4.24 13.28 -7.63
N ILE A 70 -4.51 14.53 -8.02
CA ILE A 70 -5.84 15.16 -7.90
C ILE A 70 -6.89 14.38 -8.71
N ARG A 71 -6.56 13.91 -9.90
CA ARG A 71 -7.50 13.16 -10.74
C ARG A 71 -7.82 11.79 -10.14
N ILE A 72 -6.81 11.08 -9.64
CA ILE A 72 -7.00 9.78 -8.99
C ILE A 72 -7.79 9.94 -7.69
N SER A 73 -7.44 10.90 -6.83
CA SER A 73 -8.16 11.13 -5.57
C SER A 73 -9.62 11.51 -5.78
N ARG A 74 -9.92 12.27 -6.84
CA ARG A 74 -11.31 12.58 -7.24
C ARG A 74 -12.05 11.31 -7.69
N ALA A 75 -11.44 10.49 -8.55
CA ALA A 75 -12.04 9.25 -9.01
C ALA A 75 -12.33 8.28 -7.85
N ILE A 76 -11.43 8.20 -6.87
CA ILE A 76 -11.62 7.42 -5.63
C ILE A 76 -12.79 7.99 -4.80
N THR A 77 -12.84 9.30 -4.63
CA THR A 77 -13.93 9.95 -3.88
C THR A 77 -15.28 9.68 -4.52
N ASP A 78 -15.37 9.78 -5.83
CA ASP A 78 -16.58 9.50 -6.61
C ASP A 78 -16.97 8.01 -6.49
N TYR A 79 -16.00 7.09 -6.57
CA TYR A 79 -16.21 5.66 -6.42
C TYR A 79 -16.80 5.30 -5.03
N TYR A 80 -16.20 5.80 -3.95
CA TYR A 80 -16.69 5.55 -2.60
C TYR A 80 -18.06 6.21 -2.34
N THR A 81 -18.29 7.40 -2.90
CA THR A 81 -19.58 8.10 -2.80
C THR A 81 -20.69 7.30 -3.48
N GLN A 82 -20.44 6.81 -4.70
CA GLN A 82 -21.40 5.99 -5.44
C GLN A 82 -21.73 4.67 -4.74
N LYS A 83 -20.78 4.12 -3.98
CA LYS A 83 -20.98 2.91 -3.17
C LYS A 83 -21.62 3.17 -1.79
N GLY A 84 -21.91 4.43 -1.45
CA GLY A 84 -22.41 4.78 -0.11
C GLY A 84 -21.39 4.63 1.01
N GLN A 85 -20.09 4.62 0.67
CA GLN A 85 -18.96 4.38 1.57
C GLN A 85 -18.04 5.59 1.72
N ALA A 86 -18.56 6.80 1.49
CA ALA A 86 -17.77 8.04 1.58
C ALA A 86 -17.07 8.24 2.93
N SER A 87 -17.61 7.64 4.02
CA SER A 87 -17.01 7.68 5.36
C SER A 87 -15.63 7.01 5.46
N GLU A 88 -15.30 6.09 4.55
CA GLU A 88 -13.98 5.44 4.50
C GLU A 88 -12.84 6.44 4.21
N LEU A 89 -13.17 7.57 3.59
CA LEU A 89 -12.23 8.64 3.32
C LEU A 89 -12.23 9.75 4.39
N ASN A 90 -12.86 9.52 5.54
CA ASN A 90 -12.84 10.49 6.64
C ASN A 90 -11.41 10.77 7.09
N GLY A 91 -11.06 12.05 7.22
CA GLY A 91 -9.73 12.50 7.61
C GLY A 91 -8.72 12.56 6.47
N TYR A 92 -9.06 12.09 5.25
CA TYR A 92 -8.16 12.24 4.10
C TYR A 92 -8.04 13.71 3.69
N LYS A 93 -6.79 14.18 3.66
CA LYS A 93 -6.38 15.49 3.15
C LYS A 93 -5.27 15.26 2.14
N TRP A 94 -5.66 15.11 0.88
CA TRP A 94 -4.77 14.74 -0.20
C TRP A 94 -3.66 15.77 -0.43
N GLU A 95 -2.43 15.30 -0.42
CA GLU A 95 -1.25 16.08 -0.77
C GLU A 95 -0.34 15.25 -1.66
N PHE A 96 0.22 15.88 -2.70
CA PHE A 96 1.04 15.24 -3.73
C PHE A 96 2.32 16.01 -3.90
N ASN A 97 3.44 15.43 -3.54
CA ASN A 97 4.75 16.07 -3.65
C ASN A 97 5.72 15.24 -4.48
N LEU A 98 6.53 15.95 -5.28
CA LEU A 98 7.68 15.40 -5.97
C LEU A 98 8.93 15.73 -5.16
N ILE A 99 9.75 14.72 -4.89
CA ILE A 99 11.03 14.85 -4.17
C ILE A 99 12.18 14.74 -5.17
N ASP A 100 13.12 15.67 -5.10
CA ASP A 100 14.35 15.64 -5.90
C ASP A 100 15.30 14.58 -5.35
N SER A 101 15.18 13.36 -5.87
CA SER A 101 15.99 12.21 -5.52
C SER A 101 16.15 11.28 -6.72
N LYS A 102 17.34 10.70 -6.88
CA LYS A 102 17.62 9.70 -7.92
C LYS A 102 17.02 8.32 -7.61
N GLU A 103 16.49 8.12 -6.42
CA GLU A 103 15.83 6.89 -6.04
C GLU A 103 14.58 6.67 -6.90
N VAL A 104 14.37 5.43 -7.31
CA VAL A 104 13.17 5.00 -8.02
C VAL A 104 12.17 4.53 -6.99
N ASN A 105 11.35 5.45 -6.50
CA ASN A 105 10.39 5.16 -5.44
C ASN A 105 9.15 6.07 -5.50
N ALA A 106 8.06 5.61 -4.88
CA ALA A 106 6.86 6.38 -4.53
C ALA A 106 6.19 5.72 -3.32
N TRP A 107 5.38 6.46 -2.60
CA TRP A 107 4.59 5.92 -1.49
C TRP A 107 3.38 6.81 -1.15
N CYS A 108 2.41 6.21 -0.48
CA CYS A 108 1.25 6.91 0.07
C CYS A 108 1.02 6.51 1.53
N MET A 109 1.02 7.49 2.42
CA MET A 109 0.68 7.29 3.83
C MET A 109 -0.82 7.45 4.10
N PRO A 110 -1.34 6.88 5.21
CA PRO A 110 -2.70 7.12 5.69
C PRO A 110 -3.07 8.60 5.70
N GLY A 111 -4.31 8.91 5.32
CA GLY A 111 -4.76 10.30 5.20
C GLY A 111 -4.38 10.99 3.88
N GLY A 112 -3.82 10.23 2.89
CA GLY A 112 -3.63 10.69 1.52
C GLY A 112 -2.38 11.56 1.31
N LYS A 113 -1.27 11.24 1.98
CA LYS A 113 0.03 11.91 1.83
C LYS A 113 0.89 11.15 0.82
N VAL A 114 0.97 11.64 -0.41
CA VAL A 114 1.62 10.97 -1.54
C VAL A 114 2.94 11.64 -1.88
N VAL A 115 3.97 10.83 -2.02
CA VAL A 115 5.29 11.25 -2.48
C VAL A 115 5.69 10.44 -3.70
N VAL A 116 6.24 11.14 -4.68
CA VAL A 116 6.91 10.57 -5.86
C VAL A 116 8.33 11.08 -5.89
N TYR A 117 9.28 10.24 -6.24
CA TYR A 117 10.68 10.62 -6.40
C TYR A 117 11.01 10.89 -7.87
N THR A 118 11.85 11.88 -8.15
CA THR A 118 12.21 12.22 -9.54
C THR A 118 12.82 11.05 -10.30
N GLY A 119 13.55 10.16 -9.62
CA GLY A 119 14.12 8.95 -10.24
C GLY A 119 13.06 8.01 -10.82
N LEU A 120 11.85 7.97 -10.25
CA LEU A 120 10.75 7.15 -10.76
C LEU A 120 10.25 7.64 -12.13
N LEU A 121 10.32 8.95 -12.39
CA LEU A 121 9.83 9.53 -13.64
C LEU A 121 10.60 9.03 -14.87
N GLY A 122 11.87 8.66 -14.70
CA GLY A 122 12.67 8.02 -15.74
C GLY A 122 12.15 6.63 -16.14
N ILE A 123 11.49 5.92 -15.24
CA ILE A 123 10.90 4.60 -15.48
C ILE A 123 9.45 4.73 -15.98
N THR A 124 8.66 5.64 -15.41
CA THR A 124 7.25 5.84 -15.84
C THR A 124 7.20 6.42 -17.27
N GLN A 125 8.07 7.38 -17.60
CA GLN A 125 8.24 8.02 -18.91
C GLN A 125 7.02 8.80 -19.40
N ASN A 126 5.82 8.54 -18.91
CA ASN A 126 4.60 9.24 -19.27
C ASN A 126 3.61 9.32 -18.10
N GLU A 127 2.62 10.20 -18.27
CA GLU A 127 1.61 10.51 -17.24
C GLU A 127 0.71 9.31 -16.91
N ALA A 128 0.38 8.45 -17.89
CA ALA A 128 -0.49 7.31 -17.67
C ALA A 128 0.22 6.20 -16.87
N ALA A 129 1.49 5.94 -17.15
CA ALA A 129 2.29 5.02 -16.33
C ALA A 129 2.52 5.57 -14.90
N LEU A 130 2.71 6.89 -14.75
CA LEU A 130 2.75 7.51 -13.42
C LEU A 130 1.42 7.33 -12.68
N ALA A 131 0.30 7.44 -13.37
CA ALA A 131 -1.02 7.23 -12.77
C ALA A 131 -1.24 5.79 -12.32
N VAL A 132 -0.70 4.80 -13.02
CA VAL A 132 -0.71 3.40 -12.59
C VAL A 132 0.03 3.24 -11.26
N VAL A 133 1.24 3.78 -11.14
CA VAL A 133 2.02 3.70 -9.89
C VAL A 133 1.31 4.46 -8.76
N MET A 134 0.89 5.69 -8.99
CA MET A 134 0.19 6.47 -7.96
C MET A 134 -1.14 5.83 -7.57
N GLY A 135 -1.86 5.22 -8.49
CA GLY A 135 -3.07 4.44 -8.22
C GLY A 135 -2.79 3.25 -7.31
N HIS A 136 -1.69 2.52 -7.56
CA HIS A 136 -1.21 1.42 -6.73
C HIS A 136 -0.90 1.90 -5.30
N GLU A 137 -0.08 2.95 -5.14
CA GLU A 137 0.28 3.50 -3.83
C GLU A 137 -0.93 4.02 -3.05
N ILE A 138 -1.81 4.74 -3.71
CA ILE A 138 -3.03 5.27 -3.09
C ILE A 138 -3.94 4.11 -2.66
N THR A 139 -4.01 3.03 -3.45
CA THR A 139 -4.80 1.85 -3.08
C THR A 139 -4.29 1.21 -1.80
N HIS A 140 -2.97 1.13 -1.57
CA HIS A 140 -2.43 0.67 -0.29
C HIS A 140 -2.96 1.49 0.90
N ALA A 141 -3.09 2.79 0.74
CA ALA A 141 -3.60 3.67 1.80
C ALA A 141 -5.12 3.52 2.01
N VAL A 142 -5.93 3.57 0.93
CA VAL A 142 -7.39 3.48 1.05
C VAL A 142 -7.91 2.07 1.33
N ALA A 143 -7.09 1.05 1.04
CA ALA A 143 -7.33 -0.34 1.43
C ALA A 143 -6.75 -0.68 2.82
N HIS A 144 -6.19 0.30 3.54
CA HIS A 144 -5.65 0.16 4.90
C HIS A 144 -4.58 -0.94 5.04
N HIS A 145 -3.82 -1.24 3.99
CA HIS A 145 -2.80 -2.29 3.99
C HIS A 145 -1.70 -2.05 5.03
N GLY A 146 -1.37 -0.77 5.31
CA GLY A 146 -0.44 -0.38 6.38
C GLY A 146 -0.93 -0.80 7.76
N ASN A 147 -2.20 -0.51 8.09
CA ASN A 147 -2.82 -0.93 9.35
C ASN A 147 -2.82 -2.45 9.50
N GLU A 148 -3.18 -3.17 8.44
CA GLU A 148 -3.18 -4.63 8.44
C GLU A 148 -1.78 -5.19 8.72
N ARG A 149 -0.73 -4.70 8.02
CA ARG A 149 0.66 -5.13 8.25
C ARG A 149 1.14 -4.83 9.68
N MET A 150 0.87 -3.62 10.18
CA MET A 150 1.21 -3.26 11.58
C MET A 150 0.48 -4.14 12.59
N SER A 151 -0.79 -4.43 12.35
CA SER A 151 -1.63 -5.27 13.22
C SER A 151 -1.14 -6.72 13.24
N GLN A 152 -0.77 -7.26 12.08
CA GLN A 152 -0.19 -8.59 11.97
C GLN A 152 1.18 -8.68 12.65
N GLY A 153 2.01 -7.65 12.49
CA GLY A 153 3.30 -7.54 13.19
C GLY A 153 3.14 -7.51 14.71
N ALA A 154 2.21 -6.71 15.21
CA ALA A 154 1.89 -6.62 16.65
C ALA A 154 1.37 -7.96 17.19
N LEU A 155 0.53 -8.67 16.42
CA LEU A 155 0.06 -10.00 16.81
C LEU A 155 1.22 -11.02 16.84
N ALA A 156 2.08 -11.02 15.82
CA ALA A 156 3.23 -11.91 15.75
C ALA A 156 4.19 -11.69 16.96
N GLN A 157 4.48 -10.43 17.28
CA GLN A 157 5.28 -10.08 18.47
C GLN A 157 4.62 -10.53 19.79
N GLY A 158 3.30 -10.33 19.91
CA GLY A 158 2.54 -10.80 21.06
C GLY A 158 2.61 -12.32 21.24
N LEU A 159 2.49 -13.08 20.15
CA LEU A 159 2.63 -14.54 20.16
C LEU A 159 4.06 -14.97 20.54
N GLU A 160 5.07 -14.26 20.06
CA GLU A 160 6.47 -14.52 20.43
C GLU A 160 6.71 -14.30 21.93
N ILE A 161 6.22 -13.21 22.49
CA ILE A 161 6.33 -12.92 23.93
C ILE A 161 5.63 -14.02 24.74
N VAL A 162 4.40 -14.39 24.40
CA VAL A 162 3.64 -15.43 25.10
C VAL A 162 4.33 -16.79 24.98
N GLY A 163 4.84 -17.14 23.81
CA GLY A 163 5.58 -18.37 23.58
C GLY A 163 6.87 -18.44 24.40
N ASN A 164 7.62 -17.35 24.48
CA ASN A 164 8.83 -17.26 25.31
C ASN A 164 8.49 -17.42 26.79
N ILE A 165 7.43 -16.78 27.29
CA ILE A 165 6.98 -16.94 28.67
C ILE A 165 6.55 -18.39 28.93
N ALA A 166 5.77 -18.99 28.04
CA ALA A 166 5.26 -20.34 28.20
C ALA A 166 6.37 -21.41 28.17
N THR A 167 7.45 -21.15 27.45
CA THR A 167 8.57 -22.08 27.29
C THR A 167 9.79 -21.76 28.18
N ALA A 168 9.76 -20.65 28.94
CA ALA A 168 10.87 -20.12 29.71
C ALA A 168 11.51 -21.15 30.67
N ASN A 169 10.69 -22.02 31.28
CA ASN A 169 11.12 -23.02 32.22
C ASN A 169 11.66 -24.33 31.58
N ASN A 170 11.66 -24.43 30.25
CA ASN A 170 12.16 -25.59 29.52
C ASN A 170 13.04 -25.17 28.34
N PRO A 171 14.39 -25.21 28.52
CA PRO A 171 15.32 -24.72 27.48
C PRO A 171 15.16 -25.40 26.11
N LYS A 172 14.77 -26.69 26.09
CA LYS A 172 14.56 -27.41 24.83
C LYS A 172 13.35 -26.88 24.06
N TYR A 173 12.23 -26.63 24.75
CA TYR A 173 11.05 -26.07 24.13
C TYR A 173 11.22 -24.60 23.77
N ASN A 174 11.93 -23.82 24.57
CA ASN A 174 12.26 -22.45 24.29
C ASN A 174 13.14 -22.32 23.01
N SER A 175 14.19 -23.17 22.92
CA SER A 175 15.02 -23.22 21.71
C SER A 175 14.24 -23.64 20.47
N LEU A 176 13.35 -24.64 20.56
CA LEU A 176 12.51 -25.08 19.47
C LEU A 176 11.53 -23.96 19.04
N PHE A 177 10.93 -23.27 20.01
CA PHE A 177 10.03 -22.16 19.74
C PHE A 177 10.76 -21.02 19.02
N ASN A 178 11.89 -20.55 19.54
CA ASN A 178 12.60 -19.40 18.98
C ASN A 178 13.30 -19.69 17.64
N ASN A 179 13.78 -20.93 17.44
CA ASN A 179 14.55 -21.24 16.24
C ASN A 179 13.70 -21.81 15.09
N VAL A 180 12.50 -22.33 15.38
CA VAL A 180 11.65 -22.97 14.37
C VAL A 180 10.28 -22.31 14.31
N PHE A 181 9.55 -22.24 15.42
CA PHE A 181 8.16 -21.77 15.40
C PHE A 181 8.02 -20.28 15.15
N ALA A 182 8.76 -19.42 15.84
CA ALA A 182 8.61 -17.97 15.72
C ALA A 182 8.98 -17.46 14.32
N PRO A 183 10.13 -17.82 13.73
CA PRO A 183 10.45 -17.44 12.35
C PRO A 183 9.46 -17.98 11.31
N THR A 184 9.03 -19.27 11.49
CA THR A 184 8.07 -19.89 10.55
C THR A 184 6.70 -19.23 10.64
N ALA A 185 6.22 -18.88 11.83
CA ALA A 185 4.96 -18.20 12.03
C ALA A 185 4.96 -16.78 11.40
N GLN A 186 6.05 -16.02 11.54
CA GLN A 186 6.21 -14.73 10.86
C GLN A 186 6.15 -14.88 9.36
N ILE A 187 6.88 -15.83 8.76
CA ILE A 187 6.87 -16.09 7.34
C ILE A 187 5.47 -16.54 6.86
N ALA A 188 4.83 -17.46 7.59
CA ALA A 188 3.53 -18.00 7.20
C ALA A 188 2.38 -17.00 7.29
N VAL A 189 2.46 -16.01 8.18
CA VAL A 189 1.40 -15.02 8.39
C VAL A 189 1.64 -13.75 7.57
N LEU A 190 2.86 -13.25 7.53
CA LEU A 190 3.15 -11.94 6.91
C LEU A 190 3.30 -12.01 5.39
N LEU A 191 4.01 -13.01 4.86
CA LEU A 191 4.30 -13.06 3.41
C LEU A 191 3.08 -13.31 2.51
N PRO A 192 2.16 -14.25 2.80
CA PRO A 192 0.99 -14.46 1.96
C PRO A 192 0.08 -13.23 1.90
N ASN A 193 -0.11 -12.56 3.05
CA ASN A 193 -0.94 -11.37 3.12
C ASN A 193 -0.30 -10.19 2.38
N SER A 194 1.02 -10.03 2.44
CA SER A 194 1.74 -9.02 1.67
C SER A 194 1.53 -9.19 0.16
N ARG A 195 1.60 -10.43 -0.37
CA ARG A 195 1.32 -10.70 -1.78
C ARG A 195 -0.12 -10.37 -2.18
N ASN A 196 -1.09 -10.74 -1.34
CA ASN A 196 -2.49 -10.41 -1.60
C ASN A 196 -2.70 -8.90 -1.64
N GLN A 197 -2.05 -8.14 -0.75
CA GLN A 197 -2.09 -6.69 -0.74
C GLN A 197 -1.51 -6.07 -2.02
N GLU A 198 -0.42 -6.65 -2.57
CA GLU A 198 0.12 -6.22 -3.86
C GLU A 198 -0.86 -6.48 -5.01
N TYR A 199 -1.52 -7.65 -5.02
CA TYR A 199 -2.53 -7.96 -6.03
C TYR A 199 -3.75 -7.05 -5.94
N GLU A 200 -4.21 -6.75 -4.73
CA GLU A 200 -5.26 -5.78 -4.49
C GLU A 200 -4.86 -4.38 -4.96
N ALA A 201 -3.65 -3.94 -4.65
CA ALA A 201 -3.12 -2.65 -5.08
C ALA A 201 -2.97 -2.56 -6.60
N ASP A 202 -2.53 -3.62 -7.27
CA ASP A 202 -2.47 -3.69 -8.72
C ASP A 202 -3.85 -3.63 -9.36
N HIS A 203 -4.80 -4.43 -8.87
CA HIS A 203 -6.15 -4.51 -9.41
C HIS A 203 -6.90 -3.18 -9.28
N PHE A 204 -7.05 -2.72 -8.03
CA PHE A 204 -7.84 -1.51 -7.78
C PHE A 204 -7.09 -0.24 -8.18
N GLY A 205 -5.76 -0.22 -8.07
CA GLY A 205 -4.95 0.89 -8.55
C GLY A 205 -5.07 1.09 -10.06
N LEU A 206 -5.11 -0.01 -10.83
CA LEU A 206 -5.35 0.02 -12.26
C LEU A 206 -6.75 0.57 -12.58
N ASN A 207 -7.78 0.13 -11.83
CA ASN A 207 -9.15 0.63 -11.98
C ASN A 207 -9.24 2.12 -11.66
N PHE A 208 -8.62 2.59 -10.58
CA PHE A 208 -8.62 4.01 -10.20
C PHE A 208 -7.87 4.89 -11.20
N ALA A 209 -6.75 4.40 -11.76
CA ALA A 209 -6.06 5.11 -12.84
C ALA A 209 -6.97 5.25 -14.09
N ALA A 210 -7.69 4.18 -14.44
CA ALA A 210 -8.63 4.18 -15.56
C ALA A 210 -9.82 5.12 -15.32
N MET A 211 -10.43 5.09 -14.13
CA MET A 211 -11.49 6.00 -13.71
C MET A 211 -11.04 7.47 -13.74
N ALA A 212 -9.76 7.73 -13.40
CA ALA A 212 -9.15 9.05 -13.50
C ALA A 212 -8.87 9.50 -14.95
N GLY A 213 -9.18 8.64 -15.95
CA GLY A 213 -9.03 8.91 -17.37
C GLY A 213 -7.64 8.64 -17.94
N TYR A 214 -6.82 7.85 -17.25
CA TYR A 214 -5.51 7.40 -17.72
C TYR A 214 -5.62 6.01 -18.36
N ASN A 215 -4.88 5.80 -19.46
CA ASN A 215 -4.90 4.53 -20.16
C ASN A 215 -4.28 3.40 -19.30
N PRO A 216 -5.07 2.43 -18.83
CA PRO A 216 -4.54 1.38 -17.95
C PRO A 216 -3.55 0.43 -18.66
N ARG A 217 -3.54 0.39 -20.00
CA ARG A 217 -2.58 -0.43 -20.77
C ARG A 217 -1.12 -0.04 -20.53
N GLU A 218 -0.86 1.19 -20.04
CA GLU A 218 0.49 1.64 -19.68
C GLU A 218 1.10 0.88 -18.50
N ALA A 219 0.30 0.11 -17.76
CA ALA A 219 0.81 -0.75 -16.69
C ALA A 219 1.80 -1.80 -17.21
N ILE A 220 1.51 -2.41 -18.36
CA ILE A 220 2.35 -3.49 -18.92
C ILE A 220 3.74 -2.97 -19.30
N PRO A 221 3.90 -1.96 -20.20
CA PRO A 221 5.22 -1.44 -20.52
C PRO A 221 5.93 -0.81 -19.32
N PHE A 222 5.21 -0.24 -18.35
CA PHE A 222 5.82 0.24 -17.10
C PHE A 222 6.49 -0.91 -16.34
N TRP A 223 5.80 -2.02 -16.08
CA TRP A 223 6.37 -3.15 -15.36
C TRP A 223 7.50 -3.85 -16.13
N GLN A 224 7.44 -3.86 -17.46
CA GLN A 224 8.56 -4.33 -18.28
C GLN A 224 9.82 -3.47 -18.08
N ARG A 225 9.68 -2.13 -18.07
CA ARG A 225 10.78 -1.21 -17.79
C ARG A 225 11.32 -1.35 -16.36
N MET A 226 10.41 -1.50 -15.39
CA MET A 226 10.77 -1.69 -13.98
C MET A 226 11.56 -2.99 -13.78
N SER A 227 11.12 -4.09 -14.41
CA SER A 227 11.82 -5.38 -14.38
C SER A 227 13.19 -5.31 -15.07
N ALA A 228 13.27 -4.61 -16.20
CA ALA A 228 14.57 -4.39 -16.88
C ALA A 228 15.54 -3.60 -16.00
N ALA A 229 15.06 -2.60 -15.27
CA ALA A 229 15.86 -1.82 -14.33
C ALA A 229 16.33 -2.66 -13.11
N ALA A 230 15.59 -3.70 -12.74
CA ALA A 230 15.95 -4.61 -11.65
C ALA A 230 17.18 -5.50 -11.95
N ASN A 231 17.47 -5.73 -13.21
CA ASN A 231 18.63 -6.53 -13.65
C ASN A 231 19.97 -5.75 -13.56
N GLY A 232 19.93 -4.49 -13.10
CA GLY A 232 21.12 -3.68 -12.83
C GLY A 232 21.83 -4.05 -11.53
N GLN A 233 22.99 -3.43 -11.27
CA GLN A 233 23.77 -3.67 -10.05
C GLN A 233 23.04 -3.26 -8.75
N LYS A 234 22.12 -2.29 -8.84
CA LYS A 234 21.27 -1.85 -7.71
C LYS A 234 19.80 -1.84 -8.18
N PRO A 235 18.99 -2.83 -7.79
CA PRO A 235 17.56 -2.82 -8.09
C PRO A 235 16.87 -1.56 -7.60
N PRO A 236 15.82 -1.08 -8.29
CA PRO A 236 14.99 0.02 -7.82
C PRO A 236 14.47 -0.21 -6.38
N GLU A 237 14.52 0.80 -5.52
CA GLU A 237 14.01 0.72 -4.14
C GLU A 237 12.53 0.34 -4.10
N PHE A 238 11.76 0.80 -5.08
CA PHE A 238 10.37 0.41 -5.27
C PHE A 238 10.15 -1.10 -5.27
N LEU A 239 11.08 -1.88 -5.83
CA LEU A 239 10.98 -3.35 -5.85
C LEU A 239 11.31 -4.02 -4.52
N SER A 240 11.96 -3.31 -3.58
CA SER A 240 12.21 -3.81 -2.23
C SER A 240 10.92 -3.86 -1.41
N THR A 241 10.01 -2.91 -1.63
CA THR A 241 8.71 -2.82 -0.96
C THR A 241 7.58 -3.46 -1.77
N HIS A 242 7.72 -3.52 -3.11
CA HIS A 242 6.75 -4.06 -4.07
C HIS A 242 7.44 -5.09 -4.99
N PRO A 243 7.69 -6.32 -4.52
CA PRO A 243 8.45 -7.31 -5.28
C PRO A 243 7.84 -7.59 -6.66
N ALA A 244 8.71 -7.64 -7.66
CA ALA A 244 8.32 -8.13 -8.98
C ALA A 244 8.01 -9.63 -8.88
N ASP A 245 6.74 -9.99 -9.04
CA ASP A 245 6.29 -11.36 -9.19
C ASP A 245 6.35 -11.73 -10.68
N GLU A 246 6.89 -12.89 -11.01
CA GLU A 246 6.96 -13.41 -12.40
C GLU A 246 5.58 -13.40 -13.10
N ASN A 247 4.49 -13.52 -12.32
CA ASN A 247 3.12 -13.50 -12.84
C ASN A 247 2.46 -12.12 -12.79
N ARG A 248 3.14 -11.06 -12.33
CA ARG A 248 2.50 -9.75 -12.15
C ARG A 248 1.93 -9.18 -13.45
N ILE A 249 2.69 -9.27 -14.53
CA ILE A 249 2.24 -8.83 -15.87
C ILE A 249 1.01 -9.63 -16.32
N ALA A 250 1.04 -10.95 -16.20
CA ALA A 250 -0.10 -11.79 -16.58
C ALA A 250 -1.37 -11.48 -15.76
N ARG A 251 -1.22 -11.14 -14.46
CA ARG A 251 -2.36 -10.70 -13.64
C ARG A 251 -2.90 -9.34 -14.07
N LEU A 252 -2.03 -8.38 -14.34
CA LEU A 252 -2.44 -7.08 -14.85
C LEU A 252 -3.18 -7.20 -16.18
N GLU A 253 -2.75 -8.10 -17.06
CA GLU A 253 -3.46 -8.45 -18.28
C GLU A 253 -4.86 -9.02 -17.98
N GLY A 254 -4.98 -9.85 -16.93
CA GLY A 254 -6.26 -10.38 -16.47
C GLY A 254 -7.21 -9.32 -15.92
N TYR A 255 -6.70 -8.28 -15.26
CA TYR A 255 -7.50 -7.14 -14.75
C TYR A 255 -7.85 -6.11 -15.83
N MET A 256 -7.14 -6.13 -16.97
CA MET A 256 -7.26 -5.13 -18.02
C MET A 256 -8.68 -4.97 -18.59
N PRO A 257 -9.47 -6.03 -18.83
CA PRO A 257 -10.85 -5.89 -19.33
C PRO A 257 -11.73 -5.07 -18.38
N GLU A 258 -11.61 -5.29 -17.07
CA GLU A 258 -12.34 -4.52 -16.07
C GLU A 258 -11.87 -3.07 -16.04
N ALA A 259 -10.58 -2.80 -15.94
CA ALA A 259 -10.03 -1.45 -15.94
C ALA A 259 -10.45 -0.66 -17.18
N LEU A 260 -10.45 -1.28 -18.36
CA LEU A 260 -10.90 -0.65 -19.60
C LEU A 260 -12.37 -0.31 -19.61
N SER A 261 -13.22 -1.01 -18.84
CA SER A 261 -14.64 -0.67 -18.71
C SER A 261 -14.86 0.68 -18.01
N TYR A 262 -13.93 1.06 -17.13
CA TYR A 262 -13.94 2.36 -16.45
C TYR A 262 -13.24 3.48 -17.24
N TYR A 263 -12.40 3.10 -18.21
CA TYR A 263 -11.56 4.06 -18.91
C TYR A 263 -12.37 4.97 -19.85
N LYS A 264 -12.39 6.24 -19.51
CA LYS A 264 -12.89 7.32 -20.36
C LYS A 264 -11.77 8.34 -20.53
N PRO A 265 -11.13 8.43 -21.72
CA PRO A 265 -10.06 9.40 -21.93
C PRO A 265 -10.57 10.80 -21.61
N VAL A 266 -9.80 11.54 -20.81
CA VAL A 266 -10.09 12.96 -20.62
C VAL A 266 -9.70 13.67 -21.91
N GLY A 267 -10.62 14.42 -22.49
CA GLY A 267 -10.36 15.21 -23.69
C GLY A 267 -9.08 16.05 -23.51
N LYS A 268 -8.30 16.11 -24.60
CA LYS A 268 -7.09 16.95 -24.68
C LYS A 268 -7.44 18.42 -24.58
#